data_a937837b5fbe6b9de215d114c18283c1
#
_entry.id   a937837b5fbe6b9de215d114c18283c1
#
_cell.length_a   1.000
_cell.length_b   1.000
_cell.length_c   1.000
_cell.angle_alpha   90.00
_cell.angle_beta   90.00
_cell.angle_gamma   90.00
#
_symmetry.space_group_name_H-M   'P 1'
#
loop_
_entity.id
_entity.type
_entity.pdbx_description
1 polymer ?
#
loop_
_entity_poly.entity_id
_entity_poly.type
_entity_poly.pdbx_seq_one_letter_code
_entity_poly.pdbx_strand_id
1 'polypeptide(L)'
;MKSFVLYLLILLFFNSGCDLRKREEQLHAKEAALNQKEQELLLKEKTLQIKEEELILREHKFDSTIKTDTAGLYNPSIIGIWSVKMTCTETTCAGSAVGDTKTEQWNISYEANTIIAKAMSDDKLVRTYTGIPAGQVIELVEGLHETVSQPATKMIVRLRLIDSTIMDGQREIIRSNCKVIYDLQMKKQQ
;
A
#
# COMPACT_ATOMS: atom_id res chain seq x y z
N MET A 1 -77.95 32.01 -9.43
CA MET A 1 -76.60 32.49 -9.46
C MET A 1 -75.85 32.20 -8.12
N LYS A 2 -76.43 32.42 -6.96
CA LYS A 2 -75.74 32.16 -5.65
C LYS A 2 -75.44 30.68 -5.41
N SER A 3 -76.27 29.74 -5.83
CA SER A 3 -76.00 28.29 -5.70
C SER A 3 -74.84 27.79 -6.56
N PHE A 4 -74.67 28.36 -7.75
CA PHE A 4 -73.57 27.98 -8.64
C PHE A 4 -72.23 28.40 -8.15
N VAL A 5 -72.11 29.57 -7.51
CA VAL A 5 -70.88 30.07 -6.86
C VAL A 5 -70.52 29.20 -5.67
N LEU A 6 -71.44 28.72 -4.88
CA LEU A 6 -71.27 27.83 -3.77
C LEU A 6 -70.65 26.48 -4.20
N TYR A 7 -71.18 25.90 -5.30
CA TYR A 7 -70.66 24.66 -5.88
C TYR A 7 -69.21 24.81 -6.43
N LEU A 8 -68.95 25.94 -7.05
CA LEU A 8 -67.64 26.24 -7.59
C LEU A 8 -66.54 26.40 -6.43
N LEU A 9 -66.99 27.00 -5.34
CA LEU A 9 -66.12 27.14 -4.13
C LEU A 9 -65.80 25.78 -3.48
N ILE A 10 -66.74 24.88 -3.37
CA ILE A 10 -66.59 23.52 -2.83
C ILE A 10 -65.66 22.71 -3.74
N LEU A 11 -65.76 22.82 -5.06
CA LEU A 11 -64.87 22.13 -6.01
C LEU A 11 -63.42 22.60 -5.91
N LEU A 12 -63.16 23.85 -5.59
CA LEU A 12 -61.81 24.39 -5.37
C LEU A 12 -61.16 23.84 -4.10
N PHE A 13 -61.93 23.61 -3.04
CA PHE A 13 -61.41 23.02 -1.79
C PHE A 13 -61.01 21.56 -1.93
N PHE A 14 -61.65 20.78 -2.81
CA PHE A 14 -61.31 19.37 -3.05
C PHE A 14 -60.00 19.19 -3.82
N ASN A 15 -59.55 20.18 -4.60
CA ASN A 15 -58.28 20.09 -5.34
C ASN A 15 -57.05 20.40 -4.53
N SER A 16 -57.17 21.02 -3.35
CA SER A 16 -56.01 21.45 -2.53
C SER A 16 -55.45 20.35 -1.61
N GLY A 17 -56.14 19.22 -1.47
CA GLY A 17 -55.75 18.17 -0.50
C GLY A 17 -54.74 17.15 -1.00
N CYS A 18 -54.54 17.01 -2.31
CA CYS A 18 -53.65 15.97 -2.85
C CYS A 18 -52.15 16.29 -2.79
N ASP A 19 -51.76 17.57 -2.70
CA ASP A 19 -50.36 17.96 -2.77
C ASP A 19 -49.66 17.86 -1.41
N LEU A 20 -50.38 18.04 -0.32
CA LEU A 20 -49.88 17.89 1.05
C LEU A 20 -49.50 16.44 1.36
N ARG A 21 -50.33 15.47 0.98
CA ARG A 21 -50.03 14.05 1.22
C ARG A 21 -48.78 13.58 0.48
N LYS A 22 -48.62 14.00 -0.77
CA LYS A 22 -47.39 13.68 -1.53
C LYS A 22 -46.12 14.27 -0.91
N ARG A 23 -46.22 15.46 -0.34
CA ARG A 23 -45.07 16.08 0.38
C ARG A 23 -44.76 15.35 1.69
N GLU A 24 -45.73 14.91 2.44
CA GLU A 24 -45.54 14.10 3.65
C GLU A 24 -44.90 12.76 3.32
N GLU A 25 -45.36 12.04 2.28
CA GLU A 25 -44.75 10.80 1.83
C GLU A 25 -43.30 10.99 1.37
N GLN A 26 -42.99 12.10 0.67
CA GLN A 26 -41.62 12.44 0.26
C GLN A 26 -40.72 12.80 1.45
N LEU A 27 -41.25 13.45 2.47
CA LEU A 27 -40.50 13.75 3.70
C LEU A 27 -40.18 12.47 4.47
N HIS A 28 -41.15 11.60 4.69
CA HIS A 28 -40.96 10.30 5.34
C HIS A 28 -39.95 9.41 4.58
N ALA A 29 -40.04 9.41 3.24
CA ALA A 29 -39.05 8.66 2.43
C ALA A 29 -37.64 9.22 2.55
N LYS A 30 -37.47 10.56 2.64
CA LYS A 30 -36.19 11.20 2.85
C LYS A 30 -35.67 10.97 4.26
N GLU A 31 -36.50 11.04 5.28
CA GLU A 31 -36.12 10.74 6.67
C GLU A 31 -35.68 9.27 6.80
N ALA A 32 -36.38 8.33 6.21
CA ALA A 32 -35.97 6.92 6.20
C ALA A 32 -34.62 6.73 5.50
N ALA A 33 -34.40 7.39 4.36
CA ALA A 33 -33.13 7.33 3.63
C ALA A 33 -31.98 7.99 4.39
N LEU A 34 -32.23 9.08 5.13
CA LEU A 34 -31.24 9.73 6.00
C LEU A 34 -30.87 8.82 7.17
N ASN A 35 -31.85 8.24 7.85
CA ASN A 35 -31.60 7.30 8.95
C ASN A 35 -30.80 6.08 8.50
N GLN A 36 -31.08 5.57 7.29
CA GLN A 36 -30.32 4.46 6.73
C GLN A 36 -28.86 4.84 6.44
N LYS A 37 -28.62 6.04 5.89
CA LYS A 37 -27.27 6.55 5.66
C LYS A 37 -26.52 6.80 6.95
N GLU A 38 -27.18 7.29 7.97
CA GLU A 38 -26.60 7.52 9.30
C GLU A 38 -26.13 6.20 9.93
N GLN A 39 -26.94 5.16 9.85
CA GLN A 39 -26.56 3.82 10.30
C GLN A 39 -25.37 3.24 9.50
N GLU A 40 -25.36 3.45 8.18
CA GLU A 40 -24.23 3.02 7.34
C GLU A 40 -22.93 3.75 7.69
N LEU A 41 -23.01 5.05 7.96
CA LEU A 41 -21.86 5.85 8.39
C LEU A 41 -21.33 5.39 9.76
N LEU A 42 -22.21 5.15 10.71
CA LEU A 42 -21.84 4.60 12.03
C LEU A 42 -21.14 3.24 11.93
N LEU A 43 -21.62 2.36 11.06
CA LEU A 43 -20.97 1.08 10.81
C LEU A 43 -19.60 1.23 10.17
N LYS A 44 -19.46 2.16 9.21
CA LYS A 44 -18.15 2.47 8.60
C LYS A 44 -17.18 3.05 9.60
N GLU A 45 -17.62 3.97 10.45
CA GLU A 45 -16.81 4.56 11.51
C GLU A 45 -16.29 3.51 12.49
N LYS A 46 -17.17 2.62 12.98
CA LYS A 46 -16.76 1.48 13.82
C LYS A 46 -15.76 0.56 13.12
N THR A 47 -15.97 0.29 11.83
CA THR A 47 -15.05 -0.57 11.06
C THR A 47 -13.68 0.09 10.91
N LEU A 48 -13.63 1.41 10.74
CA LEU A 48 -12.37 2.16 10.68
C LEU A 48 -11.67 2.16 12.04
N GLN A 49 -12.39 2.37 13.14
CA GLN A 49 -11.81 2.31 14.49
C GLN A 49 -11.17 0.95 14.77
N ILE A 50 -11.86 -0.16 14.45
CA ILE A 50 -11.32 -1.51 14.64
C ILE A 50 -10.05 -1.72 13.80
N LYS A 51 -10.02 -1.22 12.57
CA LYS A 51 -8.82 -1.31 11.73
C LYS A 51 -7.66 -0.47 12.26
N GLU A 52 -7.96 0.69 12.78
CA GLU A 52 -6.96 1.58 13.40
C GLU A 52 -6.36 0.95 14.66
N GLU A 53 -7.18 0.38 15.52
CA GLU A 53 -6.72 -0.38 16.71
C GLU A 53 -5.89 -1.61 16.30
N GLU A 54 -6.29 -2.33 15.26
CA GLU A 54 -5.52 -3.47 14.73
C GLU A 54 -4.15 -3.03 14.17
N LEU A 55 -4.10 -1.89 13.49
CA LEU A 55 -2.84 -1.31 12.99
C LEU A 55 -1.92 -0.89 14.15
N ILE A 56 -2.46 -0.20 15.17
CA ILE A 56 -1.71 0.21 16.36
C ILE A 56 -1.17 -1.03 17.12
N LEU A 57 -2.00 -2.08 17.28
CA LEU A 57 -1.57 -3.34 17.87
C LEU A 57 -0.47 -4.02 17.06
N ARG A 58 -0.53 -3.92 15.74
CA ARG A 58 0.47 -4.46 14.84
C ARG A 58 1.77 -3.68 14.92
N GLU A 59 1.71 -2.35 14.95
CA GLU A 59 2.85 -1.48 15.18
C GLU A 59 3.51 -1.74 16.55
N HIS A 60 2.73 -1.84 17.63
CA HIS A 60 3.26 -2.18 18.95
C HIS A 60 3.88 -3.58 19.02
N LYS A 61 3.35 -4.55 18.29
CA LYS A 61 3.99 -5.87 18.16
C LYS A 61 5.31 -5.77 17.41
N PHE A 62 5.39 -4.98 16.35
CA PHE A 62 6.65 -4.72 15.64
C PHE A 62 7.65 -4.01 16.54
N ASP A 63 7.25 -2.94 17.23
CA ASP A 63 8.12 -2.21 18.15
C ASP A 63 8.60 -3.05 19.34
N SER A 64 7.75 -3.90 19.89
CA SER A 64 8.13 -4.77 21.01
C SER A 64 9.04 -5.92 20.58
N THR A 65 8.87 -6.45 19.35
CA THR A 65 9.77 -7.46 18.78
C THR A 65 11.12 -6.85 18.43
N ILE A 66 11.15 -5.61 17.94
CA ILE A 66 12.39 -4.88 17.61
C ILE A 66 13.19 -4.55 18.88
N LYS A 67 12.55 -4.24 20.00
CA LYS A 67 13.26 -3.91 21.25
C LYS A 67 13.88 -5.10 21.98
N THR A 68 13.41 -6.33 21.72
CA THR A 68 13.89 -7.51 22.43
C THR A 68 15.08 -8.19 21.73
N ASP A 69 15.32 -7.92 20.42
CA ASP A 69 16.31 -8.63 19.60
C ASP A 69 17.36 -7.71 18.93
N THR A 70 17.46 -6.44 19.31
CA THR A 70 18.45 -5.52 18.69
C THR A 70 19.91 -5.92 18.90
N ALA A 71 20.20 -6.76 19.88
CA ALA A 71 21.57 -7.29 20.09
C ALA A 71 21.97 -8.38 19.09
N GLY A 72 21.01 -8.98 18.36
CA GLY A 72 21.26 -10.05 17.38
C GLY A 72 21.16 -9.62 15.90
N LEU A 73 20.81 -8.37 15.63
CA LEU A 73 20.43 -7.91 14.27
C LEU A 73 21.62 -7.41 13.42
N TYR A 74 22.77 -7.10 14.05
CA TYR A 74 23.97 -6.69 13.30
C TYR A 74 24.69 -7.94 12.77
N ASN A 75 24.65 -8.14 11.46
CA ASN A 75 25.39 -9.20 10.79
C ASN A 75 26.46 -8.61 9.87
N PRO A 76 27.76 -8.63 10.29
CA PRO A 76 28.83 -8.08 9.48
C PRO A 76 29.06 -8.82 8.17
N SER A 77 28.56 -10.05 8.04
CA SER A 77 28.71 -10.86 6.82
C SER A 77 27.99 -10.26 5.61
N ILE A 78 26.95 -9.46 5.84
CA ILE A 78 26.22 -8.83 4.72
C ILE A 78 26.91 -7.56 4.19
N ILE A 79 27.81 -6.97 4.98
CA ILE A 79 28.50 -5.73 4.60
C ILE A 79 29.50 -6.02 3.48
N GLY A 80 29.53 -5.14 2.48
CA GLY A 80 30.50 -5.19 1.38
C GLY A 80 29.88 -5.03 0.02
N ILE A 81 30.67 -5.37 -0.99
CA ILE A 81 30.28 -5.27 -2.40
C ILE A 81 29.79 -6.62 -2.88
N TRP A 82 28.62 -6.61 -3.51
CA TRP A 82 27.94 -7.80 -4.00
C TRP A 82 27.66 -7.71 -5.49
N SER A 83 28.03 -8.73 -6.25
CA SER A 83 27.57 -8.91 -7.63
C SER A 83 26.19 -9.53 -7.59
N VAL A 84 25.21 -8.87 -8.19
CA VAL A 84 23.79 -9.25 -8.16
C VAL A 84 23.34 -9.61 -9.56
N LYS A 85 22.98 -10.87 -9.76
CA LYS A 85 22.30 -11.34 -10.98
C LYS A 85 20.82 -11.44 -10.69
N MET A 86 19.99 -10.82 -11.54
CA MET A 86 18.54 -10.83 -11.43
C MET A 86 17.94 -11.52 -12.66
N THR A 87 16.99 -12.43 -12.43
CA THR A 87 16.25 -13.10 -13.49
C THR A 87 14.76 -12.85 -13.31
N CYS A 88 14.08 -12.32 -14.30
CA CYS A 88 12.64 -12.10 -14.27
C CYS A 88 11.89 -13.43 -14.24
N THR A 89 11.12 -13.67 -13.18
CA THR A 89 10.34 -14.91 -12.99
C THR A 89 8.85 -14.70 -13.25
N GLU A 90 8.37 -13.47 -13.03
CA GLU A 90 6.97 -13.10 -13.26
C GLU A 90 6.88 -11.67 -13.74
N THR A 91 6.03 -11.40 -14.73
CA THR A 91 5.75 -10.03 -15.18
C THR A 91 4.36 -9.89 -15.79
N THR A 92 3.71 -8.78 -15.45
CA THR A 92 2.50 -8.27 -16.14
C THR A 92 2.79 -6.93 -16.83
N CYS A 93 4.04 -6.44 -16.76
CA CYS A 93 4.43 -5.16 -17.33
C CYS A 93 4.89 -5.31 -18.78
N ALA A 94 4.40 -4.43 -19.64
CA ALA A 94 4.92 -4.31 -21.00
C ALA A 94 6.42 -3.94 -20.98
N GLY A 95 7.20 -4.54 -21.87
CA GLY A 95 8.65 -4.30 -21.99
C GLY A 95 9.52 -5.08 -21.01
N SER A 96 8.96 -6.04 -20.27
CA SER A 96 9.68 -7.04 -19.49
C SER A 96 9.22 -8.43 -19.90
N ALA A 97 10.11 -9.39 -19.98
CA ALA A 97 9.79 -10.78 -20.29
C ALA A 97 10.33 -11.72 -19.21
N VAL A 98 9.61 -12.82 -18.98
CA VAL A 98 10.10 -13.91 -18.12
C VAL A 98 11.39 -14.47 -18.73
N GLY A 99 12.42 -14.63 -17.90
CA GLY A 99 13.75 -15.04 -18.36
C GLY A 99 14.72 -13.87 -18.63
N ASP A 100 14.23 -12.61 -18.70
CA ASP A 100 15.11 -11.45 -18.81
C ASP A 100 16.10 -11.42 -17.64
N THR A 101 17.38 -11.19 -17.95
CA THR A 101 18.43 -11.12 -16.95
C THR A 101 19.03 -9.72 -16.88
N LYS A 102 19.37 -9.28 -15.65
CA LYS A 102 20.09 -8.03 -15.38
C LYS A 102 21.17 -8.27 -14.35
N THR A 103 22.26 -7.51 -14.43
CA THR A 103 23.32 -7.54 -13.43
C THR A 103 23.50 -6.15 -12.86
N GLU A 104 23.68 -6.09 -11.56
CA GLU A 104 24.01 -4.86 -10.82
C GLU A 104 25.12 -5.18 -9.83
N GLN A 105 25.81 -4.15 -9.35
CA GLN A 105 26.73 -4.24 -8.24
C GLN A 105 26.09 -3.50 -7.05
N TRP A 106 25.99 -4.17 -5.90
CA TRP A 106 25.41 -3.56 -4.72
C TRP A 106 26.45 -3.37 -3.64
N ASN A 107 26.56 -2.15 -3.10
CA ASN A 107 27.34 -1.87 -1.92
C ASN A 107 26.40 -1.81 -0.71
N ILE A 108 26.55 -2.78 0.20
CA ILE A 108 25.72 -2.91 1.41
C ILE A 108 26.52 -2.46 2.62
N SER A 109 25.91 -1.56 3.40
CA SER A 109 26.47 -0.99 4.63
C SER A 109 25.40 -0.83 5.70
N TYR A 110 25.81 -0.55 6.93
CA TYR A 110 24.92 -0.11 8.00
C TYR A 110 25.11 1.38 8.28
N GLU A 111 24.01 2.08 8.48
CA GLU A 111 23.99 3.40 9.13
C GLU A 111 23.10 3.29 10.37
N ALA A 112 23.70 3.38 11.54
CA ALA A 112 23.07 3.01 12.82
C ALA A 112 22.48 1.58 12.76
N ASN A 113 21.18 1.42 12.89
CA ASN A 113 20.49 0.12 12.81
C ASN A 113 19.84 -0.14 11.44
N THR A 114 20.10 0.71 10.46
CA THR A 114 19.49 0.62 9.14
C THR A 114 20.49 0.06 8.14
N ILE A 115 20.07 -0.92 7.36
CA ILE A 115 20.84 -1.43 6.22
C ILE A 115 20.62 -0.48 5.05
N ILE A 116 21.72 -0.07 4.42
CA ILE A 116 21.69 0.71 3.19
C ILE A 116 22.34 -0.12 2.09
N ALA A 117 21.63 -0.35 1.01
CA ALA A 117 22.14 -1.01 -0.18
C ALA A 117 22.10 -0.04 -1.37
N LYS A 118 23.28 0.35 -1.85
CA LYS A 118 23.44 1.21 -3.03
C LYS A 118 23.65 0.32 -4.25
N ALA A 119 22.67 0.30 -5.15
CA ALA A 119 22.73 -0.45 -6.41
C ALA A 119 23.39 0.39 -7.51
N MET A 120 24.43 -0.15 -8.10
CA MET A 120 25.22 0.46 -9.17
C MET A 120 25.04 -0.34 -10.46
N SER A 121 24.93 0.34 -11.59
CA SER A 121 25.02 -0.23 -12.93
C SER A 121 25.98 0.62 -13.76
N ASP A 122 26.98 0.00 -14.38
CA ASP A 122 28.02 0.70 -15.13
C ASP A 122 28.66 1.87 -14.34
N ASP A 123 29.01 1.60 -13.09
CA ASP A 123 29.59 2.56 -12.12
C ASP A 123 28.68 3.77 -11.78
N LYS A 124 27.41 3.73 -12.17
CA LYS A 124 26.43 4.76 -11.81
C LYS A 124 25.49 4.26 -10.75
N LEU A 125 25.25 5.08 -9.73
CA LEU A 125 24.22 4.81 -8.74
C LEU A 125 22.84 4.85 -9.42
N VAL A 126 22.17 3.70 -9.45
CA VAL A 126 20.82 3.60 -10.02
C VAL A 126 19.73 3.63 -8.96
N ARG A 127 20.00 3.07 -7.76
CA ARG A 127 19.03 3.02 -6.66
C ARG A 127 19.70 2.93 -5.31
N THR A 128 18.99 3.40 -4.30
CA THR A 128 19.33 3.18 -2.91
C THR A 128 18.14 2.51 -2.22
N TYR A 129 18.41 1.38 -1.58
CA TYR A 129 17.44 0.68 -0.76
C TYR A 129 17.80 0.86 0.70
N THR A 130 16.78 0.97 1.55
CA THR A 130 16.94 1.04 3.00
C THR A 130 16.05 0.00 3.66
N GLY A 131 16.46 -0.53 4.79
CA GLY A 131 15.65 -1.49 5.51
C GLY A 131 16.29 -1.95 6.81
N ILE A 132 15.63 -2.88 7.42
CA ILE A 132 16.06 -3.47 8.69
C ILE A 132 16.16 -4.99 8.56
N PRO A 133 17.04 -5.64 9.30
CA PRO A 133 17.04 -7.09 9.39
C PRO A 133 15.77 -7.57 10.10
N ALA A 134 15.11 -8.57 9.54
CA ALA A 134 13.96 -9.22 10.14
C ALA A 134 14.27 -10.72 10.37
N GLY A 135 14.99 -11.02 11.42
CA GLY A 135 15.48 -12.37 11.68
C GLY A 135 16.52 -12.82 10.65
N GLN A 136 16.24 -13.90 9.90
CA GLN A 136 17.12 -14.42 8.83
C GLN A 136 16.87 -13.78 7.47
N VAL A 137 15.89 -12.90 7.37
CA VAL A 137 15.50 -12.20 6.14
C VAL A 137 15.81 -10.71 6.29
N ILE A 138 16.34 -10.13 5.24
CA ILE A 138 16.58 -8.68 5.13
C ILE A 138 15.50 -8.15 4.20
N GLU A 139 14.63 -7.28 4.68
CA GLU A 139 13.68 -6.57 3.84
C GLU A 139 14.16 -5.15 3.59
N LEU A 140 14.31 -4.82 2.31
CA LEU A 140 14.76 -3.52 1.85
C LEU A 140 13.69 -2.89 0.97
N VAL A 141 13.48 -1.60 1.13
CA VAL A 141 12.55 -0.80 0.32
C VAL A 141 13.33 0.29 -0.38
N GLU A 142 12.98 0.62 -1.61
CA GLU A 142 13.58 1.76 -2.31
C GLU A 142 13.27 3.05 -1.56
N GLY A 143 14.31 3.82 -1.23
CA GLY A 143 14.17 5.14 -0.63
C GLY A 143 13.42 6.05 -1.59
N LEU A 144 12.40 6.75 -1.07
CA LEU A 144 11.64 7.75 -1.83
C LEU A 144 12.58 8.90 -2.22
N HIS A 145 13.15 8.86 -3.41
CA HIS A 145 13.59 10.08 -4.07
C HIS A 145 12.34 10.79 -4.56
N GLU A 146 11.97 11.86 -3.88
CA GLU A 146 10.91 12.77 -4.31
C GLU A 146 11.26 13.42 -5.65
N THR A 147 11.03 12.70 -6.74
CA THR A 147 10.86 13.32 -8.06
C THR A 147 9.38 13.26 -8.41
N VAL A 148 8.74 14.39 -8.26
CA VAL A 148 7.28 14.68 -8.29
C VAL A 148 6.58 14.33 -9.62
N SER A 149 7.14 13.56 -10.54
CA SER A 149 6.59 13.40 -11.90
C SER A 149 6.45 11.99 -12.44
N GLN A 150 6.65 10.93 -11.62
CA GLN A 150 6.42 9.56 -12.11
C GLN A 150 5.37 8.84 -11.25
N PRO A 151 4.52 7.97 -11.87
CA PRO A 151 3.57 7.17 -11.12
C PRO A 151 4.33 6.35 -10.06
N ALA A 152 3.84 6.38 -8.83
CA ALA A 152 4.48 5.78 -7.67
C ALA A 152 4.86 4.31 -7.97
N THR A 153 6.16 4.06 -8.10
CA THR A 153 6.71 2.72 -8.23
C THR A 153 7.20 2.31 -6.84
N LYS A 154 6.68 1.21 -6.33
CA LYS A 154 7.14 0.61 -5.07
C LYS A 154 8.06 -0.54 -5.40
N MET A 155 9.28 -0.55 -4.83
CA MET A 155 10.20 -1.67 -4.94
C MET A 155 10.49 -2.24 -3.56
N ILE A 156 10.35 -3.55 -3.44
CA ILE A 156 10.61 -4.32 -2.23
C ILE A 156 11.64 -5.39 -2.60
N VAL A 157 12.65 -5.53 -1.78
CA VAL A 157 13.66 -6.57 -1.91
C VAL A 157 13.69 -7.38 -0.63
N ARG A 158 13.62 -8.70 -0.76
CA ARG A 158 13.76 -9.64 0.35
C ARG A 158 14.95 -10.53 0.07
N LEU A 159 15.95 -10.46 0.96
CA LEU A 159 17.20 -11.20 0.85
C LEU A 159 17.33 -12.19 2.01
N ARG A 160 17.94 -13.33 1.72
CA ARG A 160 18.31 -14.34 2.70
C ARG A 160 19.78 -14.67 2.55
N LEU A 161 20.52 -14.62 3.65
CA LEU A 161 21.92 -15.02 3.68
C LEU A 161 22.00 -16.55 3.67
N ILE A 162 22.66 -17.12 2.67
CA ILE A 162 22.94 -18.57 2.58
C ILE A 162 24.22 -18.89 3.34
N ASP A 163 25.28 -18.11 3.03
CA ASP A 163 26.56 -18.15 3.75
C ASP A 163 27.22 -16.77 3.71
N SER A 164 28.46 -16.63 4.22
CA SER A 164 29.18 -15.36 4.29
C SER A 164 29.48 -14.72 2.94
N THR A 165 29.29 -15.44 1.83
CA THR A 165 29.61 -15.02 0.46
C THR A 165 28.46 -15.11 -0.52
N ILE A 166 27.36 -15.73 -0.13
CA ILE A 166 26.19 -15.97 -1.00
C ILE A 166 24.90 -15.51 -0.31
N MET A 167 24.12 -14.71 -1.02
CA MET A 167 22.73 -14.40 -0.69
C MET A 167 21.83 -14.73 -1.86
N ASP A 168 20.60 -15.13 -1.58
CA ASP A 168 19.51 -15.23 -2.53
C ASP A 168 18.33 -14.32 -2.10
N GLY A 169 17.41 -14.11 -3.00
CA GLY A 169 16.22 -13.35 -2.67
C GLY A 169 15.35 -13.01 -3.85
N GLN A 170 14.44 -12.09 -3.62
CA GLN A 170 13.51 -11.60 -4.64
C GLN A 170 13.41 -10.08 -4.60
N ARG A 171 13.25 -9.48 -5.77
CA ARG A 171 12.89 -8.07 -5.95
C ARG A 171 11.53 -7.97 -6.62
N GLU A 172 10.61 -7.35 -5.93
CA GLU A 172 9.26 -7.05 -6.44
C GLU A 172 9.17 -5.57 -6.84
N ILE A 173 8.73 -5.30 -8.05
CA ILE A 173 8.50 -3.96 -8.59
C ILE A 173 7.01 -3.82 -8.85
N ILE A 174 6.34 -2.96 -8.10
CA ILE A 174 4.91 -2.71 -8.19
C ILE A 174 4.70 -1.32 -8.77
N ARG A 175 3.98 -1.25 -9.87
CA ARG A 175 3.50 -0.01 -10.51
C ARG A 175 1.98 0.04 -10.42
N SER A 176 1.38 1.17 -10.76
CA SER A 176 -0.07 1.37 -10.68
C SER A 176 -0.91 0.30 -11.42
N ASN A 177 -0.39 -0.26 -12.50
CA ASN A 177 -1.12 -1.17 -13.41
C ASN A 177 -0.40 -2.48 -13.70
N CYS A 178 0.80 -2.70 -13.15
CA CYS A 178 1.56 -3.92 -13.43
C CYS A 178 2.57 -4.25 -12.33
N LYS A 179 3.04 -5.50 -12.32
CA LYS A 179 4.02 -6.02 -11.37
C LYS A 179 5.10 -6.82 -12.11
N VAL A 180 6.33 -6.74 -11.62
CA VAL A 180 7.46 -7.58 -12.08
C VAL A 180 8.15 -8.17 -10.87
N ILE A 181 8.48 -9.46 -10.93
CA ILE A 181 9.27 -10.16 -9.91
C ILE A 181 10.57 -10.66 -10.55
N TYR A 182 11.66 -10.39 -9.86
CA TYR A 182 12.99 -10.90 -10.18
C TYR A 182 13.49 -11.78 -9.05
N ASP A 183 13.98 -12.97 -9.36
CA ASP A 183 14.83 -13.72 -8.46
C ASP A 183 16.25 -13.15 -8.48
N LEU A 184 16.85 -13.05 -7.28
CA LEU A 184 18.15 -12.47 -7.06
C LEU A 184 19.13 -13.56 -6.63
N GLN A 185 20.28 -13.60 -7.29
CA GLN A 185 21.45 -14.36 -6.86
C GLN A 185 22.59 -13.38 -6.64
N MET A 186 23.11 -13.37 -5.40
CA MET A 186 24.11 -12.40 -5.01
C MET A 186 25.39 -13.12 -4.56
N LYS A 187 26.53 -12.66 -5.04
CA LYS A 187 27.84 -13.19 -4.69
C LYS A 187 28.74 -12.06 -4.22
N LYS A 188 29.33 -12.23 -3.03
CA LYS A 188 30.22 -11.23 -2.44
C LYS A 188 31.50 -11.11 -3.26
N GLN A 189 31.92 -9.88 -3.55
CA GLN A 189 33.20 -9.62 -4.16
C GLN A 189 34.28 -9.59 -3.06
N GLN A 190 35.42 -10.24 -3.34
CA GLN A 190 36.60 -10.22 -2.48
C GLN A 190 37.41 -8.97 -2.71
#